data_b89b43e3f3cf8bf350c55f88209535fa
#
_entry.id   b89b43e3f3cf8bf350c55f88209535fa
#
_cell.length_a   1.000
_cell.length_b   1.000
_cell.length_c   1.000
_cell.angle_alpha   90.00
_cell.angle_beta   90.00
_cell.angle_gamma   90.00
#
_symmetry.space_group_name_H-M   'P 1'
#
loop_
_entity.id
_entity.type
_entity.pdbx_description
1 polymer ?
#
loop_
_entity_poly.entity_id
_entity_poly.type
_entity_poly.pdbx_seq_one_letter_code
_entity_poly.pdbx_strand_id
1 'polypeptide(L)'
;MSEPPEGDHPELVRTLTTARERTATQVDALARDLDQIFEASELVSTDDEHDPEGTTIAYERAQVTALLAQAREDLDALDRALDDVERTGRVHCEGCGEPIAVERLLALPTARTCIRCAPR
;
A
#
# COMPACT_ATOMS: atom_id res chain seq x y z
N MET A 1 -32.23 -21.02 12.83
CA MET A 1 -31.83 -20.01 11.87
C MET A 1 -30.33 -19.76 11.97
N SER A 2 -29.67 -19.97 10.91
CA SER A 2 -28.21 -19.81 10.91
C SER A 2 -27.86 -18.36 10.62
N GLU A 3 -27.09 -17.77 11.50
CA GLU A 3 -26.50 -16.51 11.19
C GLU A 3 -25.47 -16.73 10.06
N PRO A 4 -25.32 -15.77 9.16
CA PRO A 4 -24.24 -15.90 8.18
C PRO A 4 -22.92 -16.04 8.93
N PRO A 5 -22.01 -16.89 8.43
CA PRO A 5 -20.72 -17.00 9.09
C PRO A 5 -20.08 -15.63 9.22
N GLU A 6 -19.40 -15.43 10.34
CA GLU A 6 -18.61 -14.22 10.48
C GLU A 6 -17.70 -14.11 9.29
N GLY A 7 -17.80 -13.00 8.58
CA GLY A 7 -16.94 -12.79 7.45
C GLY A 7 -17.57 -12.95 6.10
N ASP A 8 -18.85 -13.26 6.05
CA ASP A 8 -19.54 -13.22 4.77
C ASP A 8 -19.83 -11.76 4.41
N HIS A 9 -18.77 -11.04 4.02
CA HIS A 9 -18.84 -9.63 3.67
C HIS A 9 -18.35 -9.44 2.24
N PRO A 10 -19.22 -9.73 1.25
CA PRO A 10 -18.77 -9.62 -0.17
C PRO A 10 -18.37 -8.20 -0.54
N GLU A 11 -18.99 -7.19 0.05
CA GLU A 11 -18.60 -5.81 -0.19
C GLU A 11 -17.17 -5.53 0.29
N LEU A 12 -16.81 -6.07 1.45
CA LEU A 12 -15.46 -5.92 1.97
C LEU A 12 -14.45 -6.59 1.04
N VAL A 13 -14.72 -7.81 0.60
CA VAL A 13 -13.82 -8.52 -0.31
C VAL A 13 -13.65 -7.74 -1.62
N ARG A 14 -14.74 -7.21 -2.17
CA ARG A 14 -14.66 -6.39 -3.39
C ARG A 14 -13.83 -5.13 -3.17
N THR A 15 -14.05 -4.46 -2.05
CA THR A 15 -13.29 -3.24 -1.74
C THR A 15 -11.80 -3.52 -1.60
N LEU A 16 -11.45 -4.58 -0.85
CA LEU A 16 -10.06 -4.97 -0.68
C LEU A 16 -9.41 -5.39 -2.00
N THR A 17 -10.14 -6.15 -2.81
CA THR A 17 -9.64 -6.63 -4.10
C THR A 17 -9.38 -5.46 -5.05
N THR A 18 -10.33 -4.53 -5.14
CA THR A 18 -10.17 -3.34 -5.99
C THR A 18 -9.00 -2.49 -5.54
N ALA A 19 -8.88 -2.27 -4.22
CA ALA A 19 -7.78 -1.50 -3.66
C ALA A 19 -6.44 -2.19 -3.97
N ARG A 20 -6.40 -3.51 -3.84
CA ARG A 20 -5.19 -4.28 -4.13
C ARG A 20 -4.77 -4.14 -5.59
N GLU A 21 -5.72 -4.25 -6.50
CA GLU A 21 -5.43 -4.12 -7.94
C GLU A 21 -4.86 -2.74 -8.27
N ARG A 22 -5.48 -1.69 -7.72
CA ARG A 22 -5.01 -0.31 -7.91
C ARG A 22 -3.61 -0.11 -7.34
N THR A 23 -3.39 -0.63 -6.15
CA THR A 23 -2.10 -0.48 -5.47
C THR A 23 -1.01 -1.27 -6.21
N ALA A 24 -1.31 -2.48 -6.69
CA ALA A 24 -0.36 -3.26 -7.48
C ALA A 24 0.04 -2.52 -8.76
N THR A 25 -0.93 -1.91 -9.44
CA THR A 25 -0.66 -1.10 -10.63
C THR A 25 0.21 0.11 -10.29
N GLN A 26 -0.06 0.75 -9.15
CA GLN A 26 0.73 1.88 -8.68
C GLN A 26 2.17 1.47 -8.37
N VAL A 27 2.37 0.32 -7.73
CA VAL A 27 3.71 -0.21 -7.44
C VAL A 27 4.48 -0.40 -8.76
N ASP A 28 3.85 -1.03 -9.75
CA ASP A 28 4.50 -1.24 -11.04
C ASP A 28 4.87 0.07 -11.72
N ALA A 29 3.97 1.05 -11.70
CA ALA A 29 4.22 2.34 -12.33
C ALA A 29 5.36 3.08 -11.62
N LEU A 30 5.36 3.09 -10.29
CA LEU A 30 6.41 3.75 -9.53
C LEU A 30 7.77 3.06 -9.69
N ALA A 31 7.78 1.74 -9.77
CA ALA A 31 9.01 0.99 -10.02
C ALA A 31 9.61 1.34 -11.39
N ARG A 32 8.77 1.47 -12.42
CA ARG A 32 9.23 1.88 -13.74
C ARG A 32 9.74 3.31 -13.74
N ASP A 33 9.05 4.21 -13.03
CA ASP A 33 9.50 5.60 -12.91
C ASP A 33 10.86 5.67 -12.26
N LEU A 34 11.08 4.88 -11.21
CA LEU A 34 12.36 4.85 -10.52
C LEU A 34 13.47 4.35 -11.43
N ASP A 35 13.21 3.31 -12.22
CA ASP A 35 14.19 2.80 -13.18
C ASP A 35 14.56 3.89 -14.20
N GLN A 36 13.59 4.64 -14.69
CA GLN A 36 13.84 5.74 -15.62
C GLN A 36 14.67 6.85 -14.98
N ILE A 37 14.39 7.15 -13.72
CA ILE A 37 15.16 8.16 -12.99
C ILE A 37 16.61 7.71 -12.81
N PHE A 38 16.84 6.44 -12.50
CA PHE A 38 18.19 5.89 -12.38
C PHE A 38 18.94 5.97 -13.72
N GLU A 39 18.28 5.64 -14.83
CA GLU A 39 18.89 5.75 -16.15
C GLU A 39 19.27 7.19 -16.47
N ALA A 40 18.37 8.14 -16.17
CA ALA A 40 18.66 9.56 -16.38
C ALA A 40 19.82 10.02 -15.49
N SER A 41 19.88 9.52 -14.26
CA SER A 41 20.96 9.85 -13.34
C SER A 41 22.31 9.38 -13.85
N GLU A 42 22.38 8.19 -14.47
CA GLU A 42 23.62 7.68 -15.05
C GLU A 42 24.12 8.57 -16.19
N LEU A 43 23.19 9.10 -16.99
CA LEU A 43 23.56 9.96 -18.11
C LEU A 43 24.06 11.33 -17.65
N VAL A 44 23.59 11.82 -16.52
CA VAL A 44 23.91 13.16 -16.03
C VAL A 44 25.14 13.16 -15.14
N SER A 45 25.48 12.03 -14.54
CA SER A 45 26.45 11.95 -13.45
C SER A 45 27.91 12.21 -13.84
N THR A 46 28.19 12.41 -15.11
CA THR A 46 29.61 12.35 -15.53
C THR A 46 30.36 13.67 -15.46
N ASP A 47 29.69 14.82 -15.39
CA ASP A 47 30.44 16.03 -15.69
C ASP A 47 30.23 17.25 -14.82
N ASP A 48 29.32 17.26 -13.85
CA ASP A 48 29.14 18.51 -13.14
C ASP A 48 28.54 18.35 -11.75
N GLU A 49 29.34 18.60 -10.74
CA GLU A 49 28.94 18.54 -9.34
C GLU A 49 27.96 19.65 -8.97
N HIS A 50 27.81 20.66 -9.82
CA HIS A 50 26.92 21.78 -9.53
C HIS A 50 25.73 21.85 -10.45
N ASP A 51 25.39 20.76 -11.12
CA ASP A 51 24.32 20.70 -12.08
C ASP A 51 22.95 20.77 -11.36
N PRO A 52 22.14 21.82 -11.62
CA PRO A 52 20.78 21.89 -11.05
C PRO A 52 19.91 20.70 -11.47
N GLU A 53 20.14 20.14 -12.68
CA GLU A 53 19.40 18.95 -13.12
C GLU A 53 19.74 17.74 -12.27
N GLY A 54 21.00 17.59 -11.86
CA GLY A 54 21.42 16.51 -10.96
C GLY A 54 20.72 16.59 -9.62
N THR A 55 20.58 17.79 -9.06
CA THR A 55 19.89 18.01 -7.80
C THR A 55 18.41 17.70 -7.94
N THR A 56 17.78 18.11 -9.03
CA THR A 56 16.38 17.84 -9.31
C THR A 56 16.14 16.33 -9.44
N ILE A 57 17.01 15.63 -10.16
CA ILE A 57 16.92 14.17 -10.32
C ILE A 57 17.03 13.47 -8.97
N ALA A 58 17.96 13.91 -8.12
CA ALA A 58 18.12 13.33 -6.79
C ALA A 58 16.86 13.52 -5.94
N TYR A 59 16.25 14.69 -6.04
CA TYR A 59 15.01 14.98 -5.32
C TYR A 59 13.86 14.08 -5.82
N GLU A 60 13.71 13.98 -7.15
CA GLU A 60 12.68 13.12 -7.75
C GLU A 60 12.89 11.66 -7.35
N ARG A 61 14.13 11.19 -7.37
CA ARG A 61 14.44 9.83 -6.97
C ARG A 61 14.03 9.56 -5.53
N ALA A 62 14.35 10.48 -4.62
CA ALA A 62 13.98 10.34 -3.22
C ALA A 62 12.47 10.30 -3.05
N GLN A 63 11.76 11.15 -3.78
CA GLN A 63 10.31 11.21 -3.70
C GLN A 63 9.66 9.93 -4.22
N VAL A 64 10.07 9.47 -5.40
CA VAL A 64 9.52 8.24 -5.98
C VAL A 64 9.86 7.03 -5.12
N THR A 65 11.07 6.98 -4.57
CA THR A 65 11.48 5.90 -3.66
C THR A 65 10.56 5.84 -2.45
N ALA A 66 10.25 6.99 -1.84
CA ALA A 66 9.35 7.04 -0.69
C ALA A 66 7.92 6.60 -1.04
N LEU A 67 7.42 7.07 -2.19
CA LEU A 67 6.08 6.68 -2.66
C LEU A 67 6.01 5.18 -2.96
N LEU A 68 7.05 4.64 -3.57
CA LEU A 68 7.10 3.21 -3.88
C LEU A 68 7.14 2.37 -2.59
N ALA A 69 7.92 2.79 -1.61
CA ALA A 69 7.97 2.10 -0.32
C ALA A 69 6.59 2.08 0.34
N GLN A 70 5.90 3.21 0.34
CA GLN A 70 4.55 3.30 0.92
C GLN A 70 3.56 2.42 0.15
N ALA A 71 3.62 2.46 -1.19
CA ALA A 71 2.72 1.64 -2.00
C ALA A 71 2.95 0.14 -1.76
N ARG A 72 4.19 -0.28 -1.57
CA ARG A 72 4.50 -1.67 -1.25
C ARG A 72 3.98 -2.07 0.12
N GLU A 73 4.08 -1.18 1.11
CA GLU A 73 3.49 -1.43 2.43
C GLU A 73 1.97 -1.56 2.35
N ASP A 74 1.34 -0.70 1.55
CA ASP A 74 -0.10 -0.75 1.33
C ASP A 74 -0.51 -2.06 0.66
N LEU A 75 0.25 -2.47 -0.35
CA LEU A 75 -0.02 -3.74 -1.05
C LEU A 75 0.08 -4.91 -0.08
N ASP A 76 1.10 -4.92 0.76
CA ASP A 76 1.28 -5.95 1.78
C ASP A 76 0.11 -5.98 2.76
N ALA A 77 -0.37 -4.81 3.18
CA ALA A 77 -1.52 -4.73 4.08
C ALA A 77 -2.78 -5.31 3.42
N LEU A 78 -2.98 -5.00 2.13
CA LEU A 78 -4.14 -5.51 1.40
C LEU A 78 -4.07 -7.01 1.18
N ASP A 79 -2.88 -7.54 0.86
CA ASP A 79 -2.68 -8.98 0.72
C ASP A 79 -2.94 -9.71 2.02
N ARG A 80 -2.47 -9.17 3.14
CA ARG A 80 -2.73 -9.77 4.45
C ARG A 80 -4.21 -9.71 4.81
N ALA A 81 -4.87 -8.58 4.51
CA ALA A 81 -6.30 -8.43 4.79
C ALA A 81 -7.11 -9.45 4.00
N LEU A 82 -6.82 -9.62 2.71
CA LEU A 82 -7.52 -10.60 1.87
C LEU A 82 -7.27 -12.01 2.37
N ASP A 83 -6.04 -12.34 2.73
CA ASP A 83 -5.71 -13.64 3.28
C ASP A 83 -6.45 -13.89 4.59
N ASP A 84 -6.52 -12.91 5.47
CA ASP A 84 -7.18 -13.02 6.76
C ASP A 84 -8.70 -13.23 6.58
N VAL A 85 -9.31 -12.49 5.67
CA VAL A 85 -10.73 -12.67 5.36
C VAL A 85 -10.98 -14.07 4.80
N GLU A 86 -10.11 -14.56 3.92
CA GLU A 86 -10.25 -15.88 3.34
C GLU A 86 -10.16 -16.98 4.42
N ARG A 87 -9.23 -16.82 5.36
CA ARG A 87 -9.00 -17.84 6.38
C ARG A 87 -9.99 -17.78 7.54
N THR A 88 -10.37 -16.57 7.95
CA THR A 88 -11.13 -16.38 9.20
C THR A 88 -12.46 -15.68 9.00
N GLY A 89 -12.66 -15.06 7.84
CA GLY A 89 -13.84 -14.26 7.57
C GLY A 89 -13.75 -12.81 8.00
N ARG A 90 -12.70 -12.43 8.71
CA ARG A 90 -12.54 -11.07 9.22
C ARG A 90 -11.09 -10.62 9.06
N VAL A 91 -10.90 -9.30 9.05
CA VAL A 91 -9.56 -8.73 9.14
C VAL A 91 -9.30 -8.41 10.60
N HIS A 92 -8.18 -8.86 11.14
CA HIS A 92 -7.85 -8.68 12.55
C HIS A 92 -6.80 -7.59 12.74
N CYS A 93 -6.97 -6.85 13.82
CA CYS A 93 -6.05 -5.79 14.21
C CYS A 93 -4.68 -6.36 14.54
N GLU A 94 -3.63 -5.80 13.97
CA GLU A 94 -2.27 -6.21 14.25
C GLU A 94 -1.84 -5.85 15.68
N GLY A 95 -2.50 -4.87 16.29
CA GLY A 95 -2.18 -4.43 17.64
C GLY A 95 -2.80 -5.29 18.74
N CYS A 96 -4.10 -5.57 18.65
CA CYS A 96 -4.82 -6.26 19.72
C CYS A 96 -5.45 -7.58 19.33
N GLY A 97 -5.42 -7.93 18.04
CA GLY A 97 -5.98 -9.20 17.58
C GLY A 97 -7.50 -9.23 17.41
N GLU A 98 -8.18 -8.17 17.79
CA GLU A 98 -9.62 -8.10 17.62
C GLU A 98 -9.99 -7.79 16.18
N PRO A 99 -11.18 -8.20 15.72
CA PRO A 99 -11.59 -7.86 14.36
C PRO A 99 -11.68 -6.35 14.16
N ILE A 100 -11.20 -5.89 12.99
CA ILE A 100 -11.37 -4.50 12.60
C ILE A 100 -12.79 -4.33 12.05
N ALA A 101 -13.45 -3.24 12.42
CA ALA A 101 -14.79 -2.95 11.92
C ALA A 101 -14.81 -2.88 10.40
N VAL A 102 -15.81 -3.50 9.78
CA VAL A 102 -15.95 -3.52 8.32
C VAL A 102 -16.03 -2.08 7.77
N GLU A 103 -16.80 -1.22 8.44
CA GLU A 103 -16.95 0.17 8.03
C GLU A 103 -15.61 0.90 7.96
N ARG A 104 -14.72 0.61 8.91
CA ARG A 104 -13.39 1.20 8.90
C ARG A 104 -12.58 0.74 7.69
N LEU A 105 -12.68 -0.54 7.35
CA LEU A 105 -11.96 -1.10 6.20
C LEU A 105 -12.55 -0.63 4.87
N LEU A 106 -13.87 -0.42 4.81
CA LEU A 106 -14.47 0.15 3.61
C LEU A 106 -13.99 1.59 3.36
N ALA A 107 -13.77 2.34 4.43
CA ALA A 107 -13.26 3.70 4.32
C ALA A 107 -11.75 3.74 4.17
N LEU A 108 -11.03 2.78 4.78
CA LEU A 108 -9.57 2.74 4.78
C LEU A 108 -9.12 1.28 4.58
N PRO A 109 -9.10 0.80 3.33
CA PRO A 109 -8.79 -0.62 3.07
C PRO A 109 -7.40 -1.07 3.52
N THR A 110 -6.46 -0.14 3.68
CA THR A 110 -5.11 -0.45 4.13
C THR A 110 -4.95 -0.42 5.64
N ALA A 111 -6.03 -0.23 6.40
CA ALA A 111 -5.95 -0.19 7.86
C ALA A 111 -5.42 -1.52 8.41
N ARG A 112 -4.42 -1.42 9.28
CA ARG A 112 -3.81 -2.58 9.94
C ARG A 112 -4.27 -2.70 11.39
N THR A 113 -4.85 -1.65 11.93
CA THR A 113 -5.25 -1.58 13.33
C THR A 113 -6.68 -1.10 13.46
N CYS A 114 -7.33 -1.51 14.56
CA CYS A 114 -8.64 -1.00 14.89
C CYS A 114 -8.54 0.45 15.36
N ILE A 115 -9.68 1.10 15.54
CA ILE A 115 -9.72 2.50 15.91
C ILE A 115 -9.05 2.76 17.27
N ARG A 116 -9.09 1.78 18.17
CA ARG A 116 -8.47 1.92 19.49
C ARG A 116 -6.95 1.83 19.44
N CYS A 117 -6.42 1.04 18.50
CA CYS A 117 -4.98 0.85 18.35
C CYS A 117 -4.36 1.80 17.33
N ALA A 118 -5.18 2.53 16.58
CA ALA A 118 -4.68 3.43 15.55
C ALA A 118 -3.81 4.53 16.16
N PRO A 119 -2.70 4.89 15.53
CA PRO A 119 -1.88 6.00 16.02
C PRO A 119 -2.67 7.30 15.94
N ARG A 120 -2.46 8.15 16.92
CA ARG A 120 -3.12 9.46 17.01
C ARG A 120 -2.28 10.54 16.35
#